data_0d9a0bb6ac1fc9c81e4c8d20135a5724
#
_entry.id   0d9a0bb6ac1fc9c81e4c8d20135a5724
#
_cell.length_a   1.000
_cell.length_b   1.000
_cell.length_c   1.000
_cell.angle_alpha   90.00
_cell.angle_beta   90.00
_cell.angle_gamma   90.00
#
_symmetry.space_group_name_H-M   'P 1'
#
loop_
_entity.id
_entity.type
_entity.pdbx_description
1 polymer ?
#
loop_
_entity_poly.entity_id
_entity_poly.type
_entity_poly.pdbx_seq_one_letter_code
_entity_poly.pdbx_strand_id
1 'polypeptide(L)'
;MRLKYLAFLITAFLFSELPTLSAARGIHALQLQRAYPALIGRETNNIVELKVTAEEEGHAIKSLQFDFKGTDELHDIGSMTLFLGGPEGQLTTEWSVGTANTPADRLIFSRRITLKKGDNWFWLSCKLKSTASLLHHIDVECSQIETTAGLIKPEDKMPGRKIRIGYALCQQGQGGTHTYRIPAVTRAKDGSLLAFYDMRHNRTKDLQEDIDIGLSKSTDGGQTWSEPRPIMDRGEWGGLPQDQNGISDPGVIVDPKTGKIFVWAVWMYGKPGKHQWNGDGSEAGYEIGKAAQMLLAVSKDHGETWSELQNVTRDLKKEEWVLFAPAPQNGITLSKDGTLVMPVQGRNAAGAPFSTIMSSKNHGRSWKVGNPTGEISSECQAVELLDGSVMLNMRSSRDKAHMHRAVMVLSLIHI
;
A
#
# COMPACT_ATOMS: atom_id res chain seq x y z
N MET A 1 64.22 65.38 2.19
CA MET A 1 62.81 65.67 1.96
C MET A 1 62.44 65.15 0.56
N ARG A 2 61.91 63.95 0.45
CA ARG A 2 61.46 63.34 -0.83
C ARG A 2 60.04 62.85 -0.66
N LEU A 3 59.10 63.51 -1.35
CA LEU A 3 57.73 63.13 -1.49
C LEU A 3 57.63 61.90 -2.40
N LYS A 4 57.00 60.80 -1.93
CA LYS A 4 56.60 59.66 -2.76
C LYS A 4 55.09 59.77 -3.06
N TYR A 5 54.80 59.90 -4.32
CA TYR A 5 53.42 59.79 -4.85
C TYR A 5 52.96 58.30 -4.82
N LEU A 6 51.88 58.06 -4.18
CA LEU A 6 51.21 56.73 -4.19
C LEU A 6 50.06 56.79 -5.21
N ALA A 7 50.25 56.08 -6.32
CA ALA A 7 49.21 55.98 -7.36
C ALA A 7 48.18 54.91 -6.91
N PHE A 8 46.89 55.30 -6.75
CA PHE A 8 45.78 54.39 -6.54
C PHE A 8 45.33 53.88 -7.90
N LEU A 9 45.52 52.57 -8.16
CA LEU A 9 44.85 51.85 -9.25
C LEU A 9 43.42 51.50 -8.79
N ILE A 10 42.43 52.14 -9.41
CA ILE A 10 41.01 51.75 -9.28
C ILE A 10 40.78 50.62 -10.27
N THR A 11 40.71 49.37 -9.76
CA THR A 11 40.24 48.22 -10.54
C THR A 11 38.73 48.25 -10.57
N ALA A 12 38.17 48.60 -11.71
CA ALA A 12 36.72 48.48 -11.93
C ALA A 12 36.36 47.00 -12.01
N PHE A 13 35.70 46.49 -10.97
CA PHE A 13 35.01 45.21 -11.02
C PHE A 13 33.74 45.40 -11.87
N LEU A 14 33.75 44.87 -13.08
CA LEU A 14 32.53 44.62 -13.85
C LEU A 14 31.72 43.54 -13.10
N PHE A 15 30.76 43.99 -12.33
CA PHE A 15 29.66 43.10 -11.88
C PHE A 15 28.89 42.66 -13.13
N SER A 16 29.15 41.46 -13.63
CA SER A 16 28.20 40.80 -14.52
C SER A 16 26.91 40.58 -13.73
N GLU A 17 25.88 41.36 -14.03
CA GLU A 17 24.54 41.12 -13.50
C GLU A 17 24.16 39.70 -13.84
N LEU A 18 24.07 38.85 -12.81
CA LEU A 18 23.35 37.59 -12.93
C LEU A 18 21.93 37.93 -13.38
N PRO A 19 21.39 37.26 -14.40
CA PRO A 19 20.05 37.53 -14.86
C PRO A 19 19.08 37.35 -13.68
N THR A 20 18.51 38.44 -13.20
CA THR A 20 17.39 38.40 -12.25
C THR A 20 16.32 37.55 -12.86
N LEU A 21 15.91 36.46 -12.17
CA LEU A 21 14.74 35.67 -12.54
C LEU A 21 13.53 36.60 -12.63
N SER A 22 13.24 37.10 -13.83
CA SER A 22 11.99 37.80 -14.09
C SER A 22 10.90 36.76 -13.96
N ALA A 23 10.06 36.90 -12.93
CA ALA A 23 8.87 36.06 -12.78
C ALA A 23 8.07 36.12 -14.08
N ALA A 24 7.82 34.99 -14.69
CA ALA A 24 7.05 34.92 -15.92
C ALA A 24 5.63 35.43 -15.64
N ARG A 25 5.24 36.53 -16.27
CA ARG A 25 3.92 37.11 -16.06
C ARG A 25 2.85 36.16 -16.61
N GLY A 26 1.81 35.92 -15.80
CA GLY A 26 0.65 35.14 -16.21
C GLY A 26 0.84 33.62 -16.26
N ILE A 27 1.94 33.10 -15.69
CA ILE A 27 2.16 31.64 -15.58
C ILE A 27 2.62 31.30 -14.16
N HIS A 28 1.96 30.33 -13.53
CA HIS A 28 2.33 29.80 -12.21
C HIS A 28 2.54 28.28 -12.29
N ALA A 29 3.40 27.76 -11.44
CA ALA A 29 3.66 26.32 -11.40
C ALA A 29 3.74 25.81 -9.96
N LEU A 30 3.15 24.64 -9.74
CA LEU A 30 3.18 23.90 -8.48
C LEU A 30 3.71 22.51 -8.75
N GLN A 31 4.51 21.98 -7.83
CA GLN A 31 4.92 20.57 -7.85
C GLN A 31 4.51 19.85 -6.58
N LEU A 32 4.19 18.58 -6.72
CA LEU A 32 3.79 17.70 -5.64
C LEU A 32 4.45 16.33 -5.82
N GLN A 33 5.10 15.85 -4.76
CA GLN A 33 5.54 14.46 -4.64
C GLN A 33 4.56 13.71 -3.73
N ARG A 34 3.90 12.68 -4.27
CA ARG A 34 2.96 11.89 -3.49
C ARG A 34 3.69 10.92 -2.56
N ALA A 35 3.03 10.49 -1.45
CA ALA A 35 3.61 9.60 -0.45
C ALA A 35 3.62 8.11 -0.88
N TYR A 36 3.57 7.83 -2.19
CA TYR A 36 3.61 6.46 -2.69
C TYR A 36 5.05 6.03 -2.97
N PRO A 37 5.42 4.77 -2.70
CA PRO A 37 6.72 4.26 -3.10
C PRO A 37 6.82 4.16 -4.62
N ALA A 38 8.03 4.31 -5.16
CA ALA A 38 8.36 3.84 -6.49
C ALA A 38 8.60 2.33 -6.43
N LEU A 39 7.97 1.57 -7.31
CA LEU A 39 7.92 0.12 -7.22
C LEU A 39 8.75 -0.54 -8.34
N ILE A 40 9.67 -1.40 -7.94
CA ILE A 40 10.32 -2.36 -8.84
C ILE A 40 9.24 -3.26 -9.45
N GLY A 41 9.37 -3.60 -10.73
CA GLY A 41 8.38 -4.41 -11.44
C GLY A 41 7.24 -3.62 -12.09
N ARG A 42 7.14 -2.28 -11.85
CA ARG A 42 6.21 -1.41 -12.57
C ARG A 42 6.89 -0.66 -13.71
N GLU A 43 6.23 -0.60 -14.85
CA GLU A 43 6.70 0.17 -16.01
C GLU A 43 6.65 1.69 -15.76
N THR A 44 5.72 2.14 -14.90
CA THR A 44 5.46 3.56 -14.68
C THR A 44 5.25 3.82 -13.19
N ASN A 45 6.13 4.60 -12.58
CA ASN A 45 6.04 5.09 -11.20
C ASN A 45 6.01 6.60 -11.22
N ASN A 46 4.90 7.20 -10.82
CA ASN A 46 4.79 8.65 -10.77
C ASN A 46 5.54 9.21 -9.56
N ILE A 47 6.52 10.03 -9.81
CA ILE A 47 7.36 10.61 -8.77
C ILE A 47 7.18 12.11 -8.58
N VAL A 48 6.82 12.85 -9.65
CA VAL A 48 6.45 14.27 -9.54
C VAL A 48 5.19 14.53 -10.35
N GLU A 49 4.22 15.14 -9.70
CA GLU A 49 3.07 15.80 -10.31
C GLU A 49 3.38 17.29 -10.44
N LEU A 50 3.26 17.82 -11.64
CA LEU A 50 3.51 19.21 -11.93
C LEU A 50 2.27 19.83 -12.54
N LYS A 51 1.78 20.93 -11.95
CA LYS A 51 0.69 21.74 -12.46
C LYS A 51 1.23 23.09 -12.92
N VAL A 52 1.00 23.43 -14.17
CA VAL A 52 1.34 24.73 -14.76
C VAL A 52 0.06 25.43 -15.16
N THR A 53 -0.23 26.54 -14.52
CA THR A 53 -1.44 27.35 -14.78
C THR A 53 -1.06 28.55 -15.64
N ALA A 54 -1.69 28.70 -16.80
CA ALA A 54 -1.55 29.85 -17.68
C ALA A 54 -2.82 30.72 -17.60
N GLU A 55 -2.66 32.01 -17.31
CA GLU A 55 -3.77 32.97 -17.20
C GLU A 55 -4.38 33.30 -18.58
N GLU A 56 -3.56 33.18 -19.62
CA GLU A 56 -3.92 33.50 -21.01
C GLU A 56 -3.43 32.42 -21.98
N GLU A 57 -4.02 32.41 -23.18
CA GLU A 57 -3.53 31.57 -24.27
C GLU A 57 -2.24 32.12 -24.91
N GLY A 58 -1.57 31.32 -25.74
CA GLY A 58 -0.38 31.73 -26.48
C GLY A 58 0.94 31.49 -25.76
N HIS A 59 0.93 31.09 -24.51
CA HIS A 59 2.10 30.68 -23.79
C HIS A 59 2.54 29.27 -24.18
N ALA A 60 3.85 29.00 -24.08
CA ALA A 60 4.39 27.68 -24.29
C ALA A 60 5.57 27.40 -23.34
N ILE A 61 5.69 26.16 -22.89
CA ILE A 61 6.89 25.62 -22.26
C ILE A 61 7.91 25.34 -23.37
N LYS A 62 9.17 25.68 -23.14
CA LYS A 62 10.31 25.35 -24.02
C LYS A 62 11.10 24.17 -23.44
N SER A 63 11.31 24.17 -22.11
CA SER A 63 12.01 23.09 -21.40
C SER A 63 11.54 22.97 -19.96
N LEU A 64 11.68 21.75 -19.41
CA LEU A 64 11.50 21.42 -17.99
C LEU A 64 12.77 20.77 -17.48
N GLN A 65 13.31 21.29 -16.38
CA GLN A 65 14.51 20.78 -15.74
C GLN A 65 14.16 20.13 -14.41
N PHE A 66 14.70 18.94 -14.20
CA PHE A 66 14.56 18.17 -12.97
C PHE A 66 15.96 17.91 -12.37
N ASP A 67 16.10 18.13 -11.07
CA ASP A 67 17.31 17.85 -10.31
C ASP A 67 17.08 16.69 -9.33
N PHE A 68 18.08 15.81 -9.19
CA PHE A 68 18.03 14.55 -8.43
C PHE A 68 19.00 14.52 -7.24
N LYS A 69 19.40 15.67 -6.73
CA LYS A 69 20.50 15.82 -5.74
C LYS A 69 20.31 15.05 -4.43
N GLY A 70 19.09 14.72 -4.06
CA GLY A 70 18.79 13.97 -2.84
C GLY A 70 18.55 12.48 -3.05
N THR A 71 18.63 11.99 -4.30
CA THR A 71 18.52 10.58 -4.65
C THR A 71 19.76 9.82 -4.18
N ASP A 72 19.53 8.70 -3.45
CA ASP A 72 20.63 7.94 -2.85
C ASP A 72 21.50 7.25 -3.92
N GLU A 73 20.89 6.67 -4.98
CA GLU A 73 21.61 6.02 -6.07
C GLU A 73 20.87 6.16 -7.42
N LEU A 74 21.43 6.92 -8.34
CA LEU A 74 20.83 7.13 -9.66
C LEU A 74 20.80 5.88 -10.54
N HIS A 75 21.74 4.95 -10.31
CA HIS A 75 21.77 3.70 -11.08
C HIS A 75 20.60 2.76 -10.80
N ASP A 76 19.83 2.98 -9.74
CA ASP A 76 18.58 2.26 -9.49
C ASP A 76 17.49 2.60 -10.52
N ILE A 77 17.58 3.76 -11.16
CA ILE A 77 16.62 4.23 -12.14
C ILE A 77 17.03 3.74 -13.54
N GLY A 78 16.13 3.00 -14.20
CA GLY A 78 16.34 2.51 -15.56
C GLY A 78 16.00 3.56 -16.61
N SER A 79 14.89 4.27 -16.43
CA SER A 79 14.47 5.36 -17.31
C SER A 79 13.56 6.35 -16.61
N MET A 80 13.49 7.57 -17.17
CA MET A 80 12.60 8.63 -16.75
C MET A 80 11.77 9.08 -17.93
N THR A 81 10.45 9.18 -17.76
CA THR A 81 9.53 9.65 -18.80
C THR A 81 8.68 10.79 -18.25
N LEU A 82 8.61 11.88 -19.00
CA LEU A 82 7.69 12.98 -18.74
C LEU A 82 6.43 12.79 -19.59
N PHE A 83 5.27 12.74 -18.94
CA PHE A 83 3.96 12.62 -19.60
C PHE A 83 3.16 13.92 -19.48
N LEU A 84 2.30 14.17 -20.47
CA LEU A 84 1.21 15.14 -20.35
C LEU A 84 0.08 14.52 -19.53
N GLY A 85 -0.49 15.27 -18.59
CA GLY A 85 -1.69 14.85 -17.85
C GLY A 85 -2.96 14.97 -18.69
N GLY A 86 -3.99 14.22 -18.29
CA GLY A 86 -5.32 14.35 -18.85
C GLY A 86 -5.99 15.69 -18.46
N PRO A 87 -7.20 15.95 -18.99
CA PRO A 87 -7.89 17.25 -18.81
C PRO A 87 -8.16 17.65 -17.35
N GLU A 88 -8.33 16.66 -16.46
CA GLU A 88 -8.58 16.85 -15.03
C GLU A 88 -7.34 16.57 -14.18
N GLY A 89 -6.15 16.53 -14.80
CA GLY A 89 -4.90 16.26 -14.12
C GLY A 89 -4.60 14.77 -13.87
N GLN A 90 -5.46 13.86 -14.34
CA GLN A 90 -5.19 12.44 -14.19
C GLN A 90 -3.95 12.02 -14.97
N LEU A 91 -3.21 11.05 -14.41
CA LEU A 91 -2.12 10.43 -15.14
C LEU A 91 -2.66 9.72 -16.37
N THR A 92 -2.01 9.97 -17.49
CA THR A 92 -2.13 9.16 -18.71
C THR A 92 -0.74 8.88 -19.28
N THR A 93 -0.54 7.71 -19.84
CA THR A 93 0.71 7.33 -20.54
C THR A 93 0.61 7.46 -22.06
N GLU A 94 -0.54 7.95 -22.57
CA GLU A 94 -0.80 8.11 -24.00
C GLU A 94 0.10 9.15 -24.67
N TRP A 95 0.45 10.22 -23.92
CA TRP A 95 1.23 11.34 -24.49
C TRP A 95 2.49 11.59 -23.70
N SER A 96 3.62 11.04 -24.18
CA SER A 96 4.92 11.35 -23.61
C SER A 96 5.52 12.62 -24.23
N VAL A 97 6.12 13.45 -23.40
CA VAL A 97 6.95 14.59 -23.81
C VAL A 97 8.33 14.10 -24.24
N GLY A 98 8.86 13.13 -23.53
CA GLY A 98 10.17 12.53 -23.80
C GLY A 98 10.53 11.49 -22.75
N THR A 99 11.52 10.64 -23.11
CA THR A 99 12.10 9.63 -22.23
C THR A 99 13.61 9.79 -22.21
N ALA A 100 14.20 9.72 -21.02
CA ALA A 100 15.65 9.65 -20.80
C ALA A 100 16.00 8.28 -20.21
N ASN A 101 16.93 7.58 -20.83
CA ASN A 101 17.49 6.33 -20.32
C ASN A 101 18.70 6.68 -19.49
N THR A 102 18.67 6.33 -18.21
CA THR A 102 19.69 6.66 -17.21
C THR A 102 19.72 8.16 -16.85
N PRO A 103 19.19 8.55 -15.69
CA PRO A 103 19.25 9.94 -15.25
C PRO A 103 20.68 10.32 -14.85
N ALA A 104 21.02 11.57 -15.12
CA ALA A 104 22.14 12.28 -14.49
C ALA A 104 21.59 13.08 -13.30
N ASP A 105 22.46 13.73 -12.54
CA ASP A 105 22.07 14.64 -11.44
C ASP A 105 21.03 15.70 -11.88
N ARG A 106 20.99 15.96 -13.17
CA ARG A 106 20.08 16.90 -13.82
C ARG A 106 19.55 16.33 -15.13
N LEU A 107 18.24 16.42 -15.33
CA LEU A 107 17.55 15.99 -16.54
C LEU A 107 16.75 17.15 -17.13
N ILE A 108 16.88 17.40 -18.44
CA ILE A 108 16.17 18.45 -19.15
C ILE A 108 15.34 17.84 -20.29
N PHE A 109 14.03 18.07 -20.26
CA PHE A 109 13.13 17.78 -21.37
C PHE A 109 12.94 19.04 -22.21
N SER A 110 13.62 19.12 -23.36
CA SER A 110 13.55 20.25 -24.27
C SER A 110 12.54 19.96 -25.37
N ARG A 111 11.30 20.38 -25.16
CA ARG A 111 10.21 20.27 -26.11
C ARG A 111 9.25 21.46 -25.99
N ARG A 112 8.91 22.09 -27.13
CA ARG A 112 7.91 23.14 -27.12
C ARG A 112 6.51 22.53 -26.89
N ILE A 113 5.84 22.96 -25.82
CA ILE A 113 4.50 22.52 -25.45
C ILE A 113 3.64 23.76 -25.29
N THR A 114 2.63 23.91 -26.14
CA THR A 114 1.65 25.00 -26.04
C THR A 114 0.78 24.78 -24.83
N LEU A 115 0.67 25.79 -23.97
CA LEU A 115 -0.19 25.78 -22.80
C LEU A 115 -1.61 26.21 -23.20
N LYS A 116 -2.61 25.52 -22.66
CA LYS A 116 -4.01 25.96 -22.68
C LYS A 116 -4.21 26.98 -21.57
N LYS A 117 -5.11 27.90 -21.72
CA LYS A 117 -5.58 28.76 -20.63
C LYS A 117 -6.13 27.89 -19.50
N GLY A 118 -5.74 28.17 -18.24
CA GLY A 118 -6.02 27.35 -17.07
C GLY A 118 -4.93 26.33 -16.78
N ASP A 119 -5.29 25.22 -16.15
CA ASP A 119 -4.36 24.23 -15.63
C ASP A 119 -3.88 23.25 -16.71
N ASN A 120 -2.56 23.07 -16.78
CA ASN A 120 -1.87 22.09 -17.63
C ASN A 120 -1.07 21.17 -16.72
N TRP A 121 -1.25 19.86 -16.87
CA TRP A 121 -0.68 18.87 -15.98
C TRP A 121 0.43 18.07 -16.65
N PHE A 122 1.45 17.75 -15.86
CA PHE A 122 2.58 16.94 -16.27
C PHE A 122 2.91 15.94 -15.17
N TRP A 123 3.43 14.78 -15.58
CA TRP A 123 3.83 13.72 -14.66
C TRP A 123 5.22 13.24 -15.02
N LEU A 124 6.18 13.44 -14.09
CA LEU A 124 7.47 12.77 -14.20
C LEU A 124 7.35 11.38 -13.60
N SER A 125 7.70 10.39 -14.38
CA SER A 125 7.60 8.99 -14.01
C SER A 125 8.94 8.28 -14.19
N CYS A 126 9.24 7.30 -13.34
CA CYS A 126 10.42 6.45 -13.48
C CYS A 126 10.05 4.97 -13.66
N LYS A 127 10.94 4.25 -14.36
CA LYS A 127 11.03 2.80 -14.33
C LYS A 127 12.28 2.42 -13.55
N LEU A 128 12.14 1.61 -12.51
CA LEU A 128 13.25 1.12 -11.72
C LEU A 128 13.88 -0.11 -12.38
N LYS A 129 15.18 -0.30 -12.15
CA LYS A 129 15.84 -1.55 -12.48
C LYS A 129 15.43 -2.64 -11.49
N SER A 130 15.46 -3.89 -11.91
CA SER A 130 15.19 -5.05 -11.04
C SER A 130 16.21 -5.20 -9.90
N THR A 131 17.37 -4.58 -10.04
CA THR A 131 18.46 -4.57 -9.05
C THR A 131 18.42 -3.38 -8.10
N ALA A 132 17.41 -2.50 -8.20
CA ALA A 132 17.29 -1.33 -7.34
C ALA A 132 17.17 -1.73 -5.87
N SER A 133 17.87 -1.00 -4.98
CA SER A 133 17.88 -1.31 -3.56
C SER A 133 16.61 -0.83 -2.86
N LEU A 134 15.95 -1.70 -2.10
CA LEU A 134 14.80 -1.35 -1.27
C LEU A 134 15.14 -0.42 -0.10
N LEU A 135 16.42 -0.21 0.18
CA LEU A 135 16.91 0.71 1.21
C LEU A 135 17.11 2.13 0.71
N HIS A 136 17.12 2.33 -0.60
CA HIS A 136 17.35 3.61 -1.22
C HIS A 136 16.06 4.44 -1.38
N HIS A 137 16.25 5.74 -1.62
CA HIS A 137 15.19 6.71 -1.86
C HIS A 137 15.47 7.48 -3.13
N ILE A 138 14.41 7.94 -3.75
CA ILE A 138 14.45 8.89 -4.88
C ILE A 138 14.01 10.24 -4.35
N ASP A 139 14.83 11.26 -4.63
CA ASP A 139 14.51 12.66 -4.37
C ASP A 139 14.68 13.44 -5.66
N VAL A 140 13.60 14.06 -6.13
CA VAL A 140 13.58 14.77 -7.41
C VAL A 140 12.68 15.99 -7.32
N GLU A 141 13.16 17.11 -7.82
CA GLU A 141 12.38 18.34 -7.95
C GLU A 141 12.42 18.88 -9.37
N CYS A 142 11.32 19.47 -9.83
CA CYS A 142 11.35 20.35 -10.99
C CYS A 142 11.96 21.68 -10.57
N SER A 143 13.23 21.87 -10.89
CA SER A 143 13.98 23.05 -10.43
C SER A 143 13.76 24.29 -11.31
N GLN A 144 13.36 24.09 -12.58
CA GLN A 144 13.15 25.17 -13.52
C GLN A 144 12.23 24.78 -14.68
N ILE A 145 11.36 25.70 -15.08
CA ILE A 145 10.59 25.63 -16.31
C ILE A 145 10.92 26.86 -17.15
N GLU A 146 11.43 26.65 -18.37
CA GLU A 146 11.61 27.71 -19.35
C GLU A 146 10.33 27.83 -20.17
N THR A 147 9.77 29.04 -20.23
CA THR A 147 8.56 29.34 -20.98
C THR A 147 8.79 30.47 -21.98
N THR A 148 7.79 30.75 -22.81
CA THR A 148 7.79 31.94 -23.70
C THR A 148 7.72 33.27 -22.93
N ALA A 149 7.26 33.23 -21.66
CA ALA A 149 7.12 34.42 -20.80
C ALA A 149 8.31 34.60 -19.83
N GLY A 150 9.25 33.65 -19.77
CA GLY A 150 10.41 33.68 -18.88
C GLY A 150 10.64 32.36 -18.14
N LEU A 151 11.51 32.42 -17.12
CA LEU A 151 11.85 31.28 -16.28
C LEU A 151 10.93 31.23 -15.07
N ILE A 152 10.51 30.03 -14.69
CA ILE A 152 9.68 29.75 -13.51
C ILE A 152 10.35 28.67 -12.67
N LYS A 153 10.36 28.86 -11.36
CA LYS A 153 10.61 27.80 -10.40
C LYS A 153 9.24 27.37 -9.83
N PRO A 154 8.82 26.11 -9.98
CA PRO A 154 7.58 25.64 -9.36
C PRO A 154 7.61 25.78 -7.83
N GLU A 155 6.49 26.14 -7.22
CA GLU A 155 6.33 26.07 -5.77
C GLU A 155 6.26 24.59 -5.36
N ASP A 156 7.17 24.16 -4.49
CA ASP A 156 7.14 22.80 -3.96
C ASP A 156 6.18 22.71 -2.77
N LYS A 157 5.14 21.88 -2.92
CA LYS A 157 4.16 21.64 -1.86
C LYS A 157 4.57 20.58 -0.83
N MET A 158 5.67 19.86 -1.10
CA MET A 158 6.15 18.77 -0.24
C MET A 158 7.70 18.81 -0.11
N PRO A 159 8.27 19.94 0.34
CA PRO A 159 9.72 20.11 0.35
C PRO A 159 10.42 19.05 1.21
N GLY A 160 11.51 18.50 0.68
CA GLY A 160 12.35 17.50 1.34
C GLY A 160 11.74 16.09 1.40
N ARG A 161 10.67 15.84 0.65
CA ARG A 161 10.07 14.49 0.57
C ARG A 161 10.95 13.58 -0.27
N LYS A 162 11.35 12.45 0.33
CA LYS A 162 12.01 11.35 -0.35
C LYS A 162 11.04 10.21 -0.60
N ILE A 163 11.08 9.66 -1.81
CA ILE A 163 10.21 8.54 -2.25
C ILE A 163 10.95 7.23 -1.97
N ARG A 164 10.35 6.34 -1.18
CA ARG A 164 10.91 5.01 -0.92
C ARG A 164 10.83 4.15 -2.16
N ILE A 165 11.82 3.27 -2.34
CA ILE A 165 11.76 2.19 -3.31
C ILE A 165 11.06 0.99 -2.65
N GLY A 166 10.17 0.36 -3.38
CA GLY A 166 9.46 -0.86 -2.99
C GLY A 166 9.40 -1.87 -4.11
N TYR A 167 8.75 -3.00 -3.88
CA TYR A 167 8.53 -4.03 -4.90
C TYR A 167 7.04 -4.16 -5.24
N ALA A 168 6.70 -4.17 -6.54
CA ALA A 168 5.35 -4.46 -7.00
C ALA A 168 5.13 -5.98 -7.04
N LEU A 169 4.74 -6.54 -5.89
CA LEU A 169 4.59 -7.98 -5.71
C LEU A 169 3.53 -8.57 -6.63
N CYS A 170 2.38 -7.91 -6.75
CA CYS A 170 1.28 -8.29 -7.64
C CYS A 170 0.70 -7.04 -8.30
N GLN A 171 0.26 -7.18 -9.55
CA GLN A 171 -0.38 -6.11 -10.30
C GLN A 171 -1.76 -6.54 -10.80
N GLN A 172 -2.65 -5.59 -10.98
CA GLN A 172 -3.98 -5.82 -11.54
C GLN A 172 -3.88 -6.55 -12.89
N GLY A 173 -4.63 -7.63 -13.07
CA GLY A 173 -4.64 -8.44 -14.29
C GLY A 173 -3.53 -9.49 -14.39
N GLN A 174 -2.53 -9.48 -13.52
CA GLN A 174 -1.46 -10.47 -13.49
C GLN A 174 -2.02 -11.86 -13.19
N GLY A 175 -1.55 -12.89 -13.89
CA GLY A 175 -1.96 -14.28 -13.65
C GLY A 175 -3.46 -14.54 -13.81
N GLY A 176 -4.21 -13.70 -14.54
CA GLY A 176 -5.65 -13.81 -14.71
C GLY A 176 -6.48 -13.28 -13.54
N THR A 177 -5.83 -12.74 -12.50
CA THR A 177 -6.51 -12.16 -11.33
C THR A 177 -6.82 -10.70 -11.57
N HIS A 178 -8.10 -10.31 -11.50
CA HIS A 178 -8.52 -8.92 -11.73
C HIS A 178 -7.91 -7.96 -10.70
N THR A 179 -7.91 -8.33 -9.41
CA THR A 179 -7.44 -7.44 -8.34
C THR A 179 -6.82 -8.24 -7.18
N TYR A 180 -5.68 -7.76 -6.68
CA TYR A 180 -5.06 -8.23 -5.44
C TYR A 180 -5.37 -7.24 -4.32
N ARG A 181 -5.90 -7.72 -3.19
CA ARG A 181 -6.26 -6.87 -2.04
C ARG A 181 -5.97 -7.55 -0.70
N ILE A 182 -6.16 -6.80 0.38
CA ILE A 182 -6.08 -7.29 1.78
C ILE A 182 -4.74 -7.99 2.06
N PRO A 183 -3.60 -7.30 1.88
CA PRO A 183 -2.29 -7.94 2.04
C PRO A 183 -1.94 -8.18 3.52
N ALA A 184 -1.31 -9.33 3.77
CA ALA A 184 -0.61 -9.64 5.01
C ALA A 184 0.80 -10.12 4.67
N VAL A 185 1.81 -9.66 5.40
CA VAL A 185 3.20 -10.11 5.21
C VAL A 185 3.74 -10.63 6.53
N THR A 186 4.30 -11.83 6.53
CA THR A 186 4.93 -12.41 7.70
C THR A 186 6.28 -13.05 7.37
N ARG A 187 7.05 -13.37 8.39
CA ARG A 187 8.33 -14.06 8.25
C ARG A 187 8.20 -15.48 8.79
N ALA A 188 8.50 -16.47 7.94
CA ALA A 188 8.59 -17.86 8.35
C ALA A 188 9.85 -18.12 9.22
N LYS A 189 9.87 -19.26 9.89
CA LYS A 189 10.97 -19.62 10.82
C LYS A 189 12.32 -19.79 10.10
N ASP A 190 12.33 -20.17 8.84
CA ASP A 190 13.54 -20.24 7.99
C ASP A 190 14.06 -18.87 7.52
N GLY A 191 13.33 -17.79 7.83
CA GLY A 191 13.68 -16.42 7.44
C GLY A 191 13.02 -15.94 6.16
N SER A 192 12.37 -16.82 5.39
CA SER A 192 11.64 -16.43 4.19
C SER A 192 10.47 -15.49 4.52
N LEU A 193 10.15 -14.58 3.61
CA LEU A 193 9.00 -13.70 3.70
C LEU A 193 7.83 -14.33 2.93
N LEU A 194 6.64 -14.26 3.53
CA LEU A 194 5.41 -14.78 2.97
C LEU A 194 4.40 -13.64 2.88
N ALA A 195 3.90 -13.37 1.68
CA ALA A 195 2.87 -12.37 1.45
C ALA A 195 1.58 -13.07 1.05
N PHE A 196 0.53 -12.84 1.84
CA PHE A 196 -0.81 -13.36 1.63
C PHE A 196 -1.72 -12.23 1.19
N TYR A 197 -2.72 -12.54 0.36
CA TYR A 197 -3.67 -11.56 -0.16
C TYR A 197 -4.90 -12.23 -0.76
N ASP A 198 -5.98 -11.46 -0.90
CA ASP A 198 -7.10 -11.87 -1.75
C ASP A 198 -6.68 -11.84 -3.21
N MET A 199 -6.92 -12.92 -3.94
CA MET A 199 -6.89 -13.01 -5.41
C MET A 199 -8.34 -12.89 -5.89
N ARG A 200 -8.78 -11.69 -6.28
CA ARG A 200 -10.15 -11.43 -6.74
C ARG A 200 -10.22 -11.57 -8.25
N HIS A 201 -10.80 -12.66 -8.72
CA HIS A 201 -10.73 -13.02 -10.13
C HIS A 201 -11.62 -12.17 -11.04
N ASN A 202 -12.82 -11.81 -10.59
CA ASN A 202 -13.81 -11.15 -11.45
C ASN A 202 -13.77 -9.61 -11.37
N ARG A 203 -13.60 -9.04 -10.18
CA ARG A 203 -13.68 -7.59 -9.92
C ARG A 203 -13.11 -7.20 -8.56
N THR A 204 -13.13 -5.90 -8.24
CA THR A 204 -12.54 -5.35 -7.00
C THR A 204 -13.40 -5.55 -5.74
N LYS A 205 -14.64 -6.04 -5.87
CA LYS A 205 -15.59 -6.14 -4.75
C LYS A 205 -15.17 -7.19 -3.72
N ASP A 206 -15.63 -6.97 -2.49
CA ASP A 206 -15.57 -7.96 -1.41
C ASP A 206 -16.56 -9.10 -1.69
N LEU A 207 -16.53 -10.13 -0.82
CA LEU A 207 -17.47 -11.27 -0.89
C LEU A 207 -18.94 -10.85 -1.16
N GLN A 208 -19.72 -11.60 -1.93
CA GLN A 208 -19.37 -12.92 -2.44
C GLN A 208 -19.04 -12.83 -3.93
N GLU A 209 -17.90 -13.33 -4.31
CA GLU A 209 -17.33 -13.40 -5.66
C GLU A 209 -16.32 -14.54 -5.68
N ASP A 210 -15.76 -14.85 -6.85
CA ASP A 210 -14.62 -15.76 -6.98
C ASP A 210 -13.35 -15.11 -6.40
N ILE A 211 -12.99 -15.52 -5.19
CA ILE A 211 -11.87 -14.97 -4.43
C ILE A 211 -11.11 -16.11 -3.74
N ASP A 212 -9.80 -16.16 -3.98
CA ASP A 212 -8.89 -17.08 -3.30
C ASP A 212 -7.96 -16.34 -2.34
N ILE A 213 -7.39 -17.05 -1.38
CA ILE A 213 -6.23 -16.55 -0.65
C ILE A 213 -4.98 -16.99 -1.40
N GLY A 214 -4.25 -16.00 -1.91
CA GLY A 214 -2.98 -16.17 -2.61
C GLY A 214 -1.77 -16.07 -1.70
N LEU A 215 -0.66 -16.60 -2.17
CA LEU A 215 0.65 -16.54 -1.54
C LEU A 215 1.73 -16.22 -2.57
N SER A 216 2.61 -15.29 -2.23
CA SER A 216 3.95 -15.16 -2.82
C SER A 216 5.02 -15.29 -1.74
N LYS A 217 6.14 -15.93 -2.07
CA LYS A 217 7.25 -16.20 -1.15
C LYS A 217 8.54 -15.56 -1.66
N SER A 218 9.30 -14.97 -0.74
CA SER A 218 10.66 -14.48 -0.98
C SER A 218 11.65 -15.16 -0.05
N THR A 219 12.80 -15.57 -0.59
CA THR A 219 13.91 -16.17 0.17
C THR A 219 15.15 -15.28 0.23
N ASP A 220 15.08 -14.08 -0.33
CA ASP A 220 16.19 -13.12 -0.47
C ASP A 220 15.92 -11.76 0.20
N GLY A 221 15.05 -11.75 1.23
CA GLY A 221 14.75 -10.54 1.99
C GLY A 221 13.79 -9.59 1.26
N GLY A 222 13.03 -10.09 0.28
CA GLY A 222 12.01 -9.31 -0.43
C GLY A 222 12.48 -8.72 -1.76
N GLN A 223 13.70 -9.05 -2.21
CA GLN A 223 14.23 -8.57 -3.49
C GLN A 223 13.53 -9.24 -4.68
N THR A 224 13.28 -10.55 -4.57
CA THR A 224 12.49 -11.30 -5.53
C THR A 224 11.38 -12.10 -4.84
N TRP A 225 10.31 -12.39 -5.56
CA TRP A 225 9.14 -13.08 -5.07
C TRP A 225 8.68 -14.14 -6.07
N SER A 226 8.16 -15.25 -5.57
CA SER A 226 7.50 -16.24 -6.41
C SER A 226 6.24 -15.66 -7.07
N GLU A 227 5.84 -16.22 -8.21
CA GLU A 227 4.55 -15.91 -8.79
C GLU A 227 3.41 -16.18 -7.79
N PRO A 228 2.32 -15.39 -7.84
CA PRO A 228 1.13 -15.62 -7.05
C PRO A 228 0.56 -17.02 -7.27
N ARG A 229 0.26 -17.73 -6.18
CA ARG A 229 -0.45 -19.01 -6.24
C ARG A 229 -1.53 -19.09 -5.19
N PRO A 230 -2.69 -19.68 -5.46
CA PRO A 230 -3.72 -19.90 -4.44
C PRO A 230 -3.24 -20.93 -3.41
N ILE A 231 -3.57 -20.67 -2.14
CA ILE A 231 -3.35 -21.60 -1.03
C ILE A 231 -4.68 -21.97 -0.32
N MET A 232 -5.70 -21.17 -0.53
CA MET A 232 -7.08 -21.46 -0.11
C MET A 232 -7.97 -21.11 -1.28
N ASP A 233 -8.40 -22.12 -2.00
CA ASP A 233 -9.43 -22.10 -3.03
C ASP A 233 -10.54 -23.04 -2.57
N ARG A 234 -11.79 -22.60 -2.59
CA ARG A 234 -12.89 -23.44 -2.13
C ARG A 234 -13.56 -24.24 -3.25
N GLY A 235 -13.38 -23.85 -4.48
CA GLY A 235 -14.03 -24.49 -5.60
C GLY A 235 -15.55 -24.37 -5.52
N GLU A 236 -16.26 -25.41 -5.91
CA GLU A 236 -17.70 -25.52 -5.69
C GLU A 236 -17.99 -25.97 -4.26
N TRP A 237 -18.61 -25.11 -3.45
CA TRP A 237 -18.90 -25.42 -2.07
C TRP A 237 -20.08 -24.62 -1.52
N GLY A 238 -20.79 -25.23 -0.53
CA GLY A 238 -21.88 -24.56 0.16
C GLY A 238 -23.11 -24.29 -0.74
N GLY A 239 -23.22 -24.97 -1.88
CA GLY A 239 -24.27 -24.75 -2.87
C GLY A 239 -24.01 -23.59 -3.83
N LEU A 240 -22.77 -23.04 -3.82
CA LEU A 240 -22.33 -22.00 -4.75
C LEU A 240 -21.37 -22.60 -5.80
N PRO A 241 -21.47 -22.18 -7.08
CA PRO A 241 -20.48 -22.51 -8.11
C PRO A 241 -19.18 -21.74 -7.90
N GLN A 242 -18.08 -22.17 -8.55
CA GLN A 242 -16.75 -21.58 -8.43
C GLN A 242 -16.75 -20.06 -8.62
N ASP A 243 -17.39 -19.54 -9.64
CA ASP A 243 -17.41 -18.11 -9.99
C ASP A 243 -18.14 -17.21 -8.97
N GLN A 244 -18.78 -17.82 -7.97
CA GLN A 244 -19.49 -17.15 -6.87
C GLN A 244 -18.99 -17.59 -5.50
N ASN A 245 -17.90 -18.35 -5.44
CA ASN A 245 -17.44 -19.03 -4.24
C ASN A 245 -16.08 -18.47 -3.81
N GLY A 246 -16.06 -17.58 -2.84
CA GLY A 246 -14.86 -16.88 -2.42
C GLY A 246 -14.54 -17.02 -0.95
N ILE A 247 -13.23 -16.91 -0.67
CA ILE A 247 -12.62 -16.84 0.65
C ILE A 247 -11.83 -15.55 0.72
N SER A 248 -11.99 -14.75 1.76
CA SER A 248 -11.38 -13.40 1.85
C SER A 248 -10.82 -13.12 3.24
N ASP A 249 -10.07 -12.01 3.34
CA ASP A 249 -9.55 -11.47 4.59
C ASP A 249 -8.57 -12.39 5.32
N PRO A 250 -7.39 -12.67 4.73
CA PRO A 250 -6.41 -13.55 5.35
C PRO A 250 -5.86 -13.00 6.67
N GLY A 251 -6.04 -13.77 7.75
CA GLY A 251 -5.37 -13.58 9.02
C GLY A 251 -4.26 -14.59 9.20
N VAL A 252 -3.03 -14.17 9.46
CA VAL A 252 -1.88 -15.07 9.52
C VAL A 252 -1.10 -14.96 10.81
N ILE A 253 -0.62 -16.09 11.32
CA ILE A 253 0.33 -16.14 12.43
C ILE A 253 1.33 -17.29 12.22
N VAL A 254 2.58 -17.03 12.57
CA VAL A 254 3.65 -18.02 12.62
C VAL A 254 3.94 -18.37 14.06
N ASP A 255 3.91 -19.65 14.42
CA ASP A 255 4.39 -20.11 15.72
C ASP A 255 5.93 -20.17 15.69
N PRO A 256 6.66 -19.32 16.39
CA PRO A 256 8.12 -19.27 16.33
C PRO A 256 8.78 -20.53 16.90
N LYS A 257 8.08 -21.28 17.76
CA LYS A 257 8.63 -22.52 18.35
C LYS A 257 8.56 -23.68 17.38
N THR A 258 7.41 -23.94 16.78
CA THR A 258 7.21 -25.08 15.89
C THR A 258 7.48 -24.76 14.42
N GLY A 259 7.45 -23.52 14.02
CA GLY A 259 7.52 -23.05 12.63
C GLY A 259 6.21 -23.21 11.87
N LYS A 260 5.14 -23.68 12.50
CA LYS A 260 3.83 -23.79 11.85
C LYS A 260 3.28 -22.41 11.50
N ILE A 261 2.66 -22.36 10.34
CA ILE A 261 1.99 -21.17 9.84
C ILE A 261 0.49 -21.47 9.79
N PHE A 262 -0.31 -20.63 10.41
CA PHE A 262 -1.77 -20.71 10.41
C PHE A 262 -2.32 -19.56 9.59
N VAL A 263 -3.19 -19.85 8.63
CA VAL A 263 -3.89 -18.85 7.83
C VAL A 263 -5.39 -19.09 7.98
N TRP A 264 -6.09 -18.12 8.54
CA TRP A 264 -7.55 -18.10 8.60
C TRP A 264 -8.10 -17.18 7.53
N ALA A 265 -9.28 -17.49 7.03
CA ALA A 265 -10.03 -16.61 6.16
C ALA A 265 -11.52 -16.84 6.35
N VAL A 266 -12.33 -15.91 5.87
CA VAL A 266 -13.79 -16.00 5.98
C VAL A 266 -14.41 -16.36 4.64
N TRP A 267 -15.35 -17.27 4.66
CA TRP A 267 -16.29 -17.55 3.59
C TRP A 267 -17.70 -17.10 4.00
N MET A 268 -18.48 -16.54 3.09
CA MET A 268 -19.86 -16.14 3.34
C MET A 268 -20.76 -16.69 2.26
N TYR A 269 -21.93 -17.22 2.67
CA TYR A 269 -22.98 -17.53 1.72
C TYR A 269 -23.69 -16.23 1.34
N GLY A 270 -23.35 -15.68 0.19
CA GLY A 270 -23.83 -14.39 -0.23
C GLY A 270 -24.63 -14.42 -1.53
N LYS A 271 -25.43 -13.38 -1.75
CA LYS A 271 -26.08 -13.17 -3.04
C LYS A 271 -25.09 -12.43 -3.96
N PRO A 272 -24.78 -12.98 -5.14
CA PRO A 272 -23.83 -12.36 -6.06
C PRO A 272 -24.16 -10.88 -6.33
N GLY A 273 -23.11 -10.05 -6.32
CA GLY A 273 -23.23 -8.62 -6.58
C GLY A 273 -23.75 -7.76 -5.42
N LYS A 274 -24.12 -8.36 -4.27
CA LYS A 274 -24.48 -7.62 -3.04
C LYS A 274 -23.30 -7.55 -2.09
N HIS A 275 -23.27 -6.50 -1.25
CA HIS A 275 -22.23 -6.32 -0.25
C HIS A 275 -22.60 -7.11 1.02
N GLN A 276 -21.97 -8.24 1.22
CA GLN A 276 -22.36 -9.21 2.24
C GLN A 276 -22.09 -8.77 3.69
N TRP A 277 -21.15 -7.85 3.89
CA TRP A 277 -20.79 -7.34 5.22
C TRP A 277 -21.91 -6.52 5.90
N ASN A 278 -22.94 -6.13 5.19
CA ASN A 278 -24.02 -5.27 5.68
C ASN A 278 -25.28 -6.00 6.13
N GLY A 279 -25.20 -7.29 6.41
CA GLY A 279 -26.31 -8.04 7.00
C GLY A 279 -26.99 -9.07 6.10
N ASP A 280 -26.77 -9.05 4.79
CA ASP A 280 -27.36 -10.03 3.87
C ASP A 280 -26.52 -11.30 3.66
N GLY A 281 -25.32 -11.36 4.26
CA GLY A 281 -24.33 -12.40 3.97
C GLY A 281 -24.11 -13.43 5.06
N SER A 282 -24.67 -13.22 6.25
CA SER A 282 -24.50 -14.16 7.35
C SER A 282 -25.60 -14.05 8.39
N GLU A 283 -26.09 -15.20 8.83
CA GLU A 283 -27.02 -15.36 9.93
C GLU A 283 -26.31 -15.97 11.17
N ALA A 284 -26.99 -15.99 12.30
CA ALA A 284 -26.58 -16.75 13.48
C ALA A 284 -26.53 -18.26 13.19
N GLY A 285 -25.84 -19.03 14.05
CA GLY A 285 -25.69 -20.47 13.85
C GLY A 285 -24.46 -20.86 13.04
N TYR A 286 -24.45 -22.08 12.53
CA TYR A 286 -23.29 -22.72 11.90
C TYR A 286 -23.57 -23.31 10.52
N GLU A 287 -24.80 -23.13 10.02
CA GLU A 287 -25.25 -23.74 8.77
C GLU A 287 -24.51 -23.11 7.57
N ILE A 288 -23.88 -23.94 6.75
CA ILE A 288 -23.03 -23.50 5.63
C ILE A 288 -23.81 -22.61 4.65
N GLY A 289 -25.06 -22.92 4.34
CA GLY A 289 -25.89 -22.13 3.43
C GLY A 289 -26.44 -20.80 4.01
N LYS A 290 -26.12 -20.44 5.27
CA LYS A 290 -26.69 -19.28 5.94
C LYS A 290 -25.65 -18.45 6.73
N ALA A 291 -24.76 -19.10 7.47
CA ALA A 291 -23.80 -18.44 8.35
C ALA A 291 -22.44 -18.37 7.69
N ALA A 292 -21.73 -17.26 7.92
CA ALA A 292 -20.32 -17.14 7.54
C ALA A 292 -19.49 -18.25 8.21
N GLN A 293 -18.54 -18.78 7.46
CA GLN A 293 -17.67 -19.86 7.88
C GLN A 293 -16.23 -19.36 8.03
N MET A 294 -15.59 -19.71 9.14
CA MET A 294 -14.18 -19.46 9.36
C MET A 294 -13.38 -20.68 8.93
N LEU A 295 -12.51 -20.51 7.95
CA LEU A 295 -11.70 -21.55 7.37
C LEU A 295 -10.25 -21.39 7.82
N LEU A 296 -9.53 -22.52 7.94
CA LEU A 296 -8.14 -22.60 8.37
C LEU A 296 -7.34 -23.48 7.42
N ALA A 297 -6.19 -22.98 6.97
CA ALA A 297 -5.12 -23.75 6.36
C ALA A 297 -3.85 -23.67 7.21
N VAL A 298 -3.09 -24.77 7.27
CA VAL A 298 -1.86 -24.87 8.07
C VAL A 298 -0.70 -25.37 7.21
N SER A 299 0.42 -24.65 7.24
CA SER A 299 1.69 -25.11 6.68
C SER A 299 2.65 -25.54 7.80
N LYS A 300 3.47 -26.56 7.54
CA LYS A 300 4.51 -27.09 8.44
C LYS A 300 5.92 -26.99 7.84
N ASP A 301 6.03 -26.47 6.65
CA ASP A 301 7.21 -26.45 5.78
C ASP A 301 7.47 -25.04 5.19
N HIS A 302 7.28 -24.02 6.02
CA HIS A 302 7.57 -22.62 5.64
C HIS A 302 6.77 -22.11 4.44
N GLY A 303 5.52 -22.60 4.29
CA GLY A 303 4.59 -22.15 3.25
C GLY A 303 4.73 -22.89 1.90
N GLU A 304 5.52 -23.96 1.81
CA GLU A 304 5.62 -24.74 0.57
C GLU A 304 4.33 -25.52 0.31
N THR A 305 3.85 -26.26 1.31
CA THR A 305 2.60 -27.01 1.24
C THR A 305 1.61 -26.61 2.33
N TRP A 306 0.35 -26.88 2.09
CA TRP A 306 -0.75 -26.50 2.97
C TRP A 306 -1.68 -27.70 3.22
N SER A 307 -2.27 -27.73 4.40
CA SER A 307 -3.30 -28.72 4.73
C SER A 307 -4.56 -28.49 3.91
N GLU A 308 -5.41 -29.51 3.81
CA GLU A 308 -6.80 -29.35 3.41
C GLU A 308 -7.47 -28.27 4.26
N LEU A 309 -8.44 -27.54 3.66
CA LEU A 309 -9.17 -26.48 4.33
C LEU A 309 -10.05 -27.05 5.44
N GLN A 310 -9.83 -26.58 6.66
CA GLN A 310 -10.61 -26.97 7.83
C GLN A 310 -11.67 -25.92 8.12
N ASN A 311 -12.91 -26.33 8.26
CA ASN A 311 -13.97 -25.45 8.75
C ASN A 311 -13.95 -25.45 10.28
N VAL A 312 -13.47 -24.37 10.87
CA VAL A 312 -13.29 -24.20 12.33
C VAL A 312 -14.39 -23.34 12.96
N THR A 313 -15.46 -23.09 12.25
CA THR A 313 -16.54 -22.19 12.70
C THR A 313 -17.14 -22.63 14.03
N ARG A 314 -17.47 -23.90 14.19
CA ARG A 314 -18.07 -24.43 15.42
C ARG A 314 -17.15 -24.39 16.63
N ASP A 315 -15.84 -24.42 16.40
CA ASP A 315 -14.84 -24.42 17.46
C ASP A 315 -14.57 -23.02 18.01
N LEU A 316 -14.84 -21.97 17.21
CA LEU A 316 -14.45 -20.59 17.50
C LEU A 316 -15.62 -19.62 17.65
N LYS A 317 -16.61 -19.69 16.75
CA LYS A 317 -17.74 -18.78 16.73
C LYS A 317 -18.77 -19.18 17.78
N LYS A 318 -19.33 -18.24 18.54
CA LYS A 318 -20.53 -18.48 19.35
C LYS A 318 -21.76 -18.60 18.44
N GLU A 319 -22.68 -19.46 18.80
CA GLU A 319 -23.86 -19.78 17.98
C GLU A 319 -24.72 -18.54 17.68
N GLU A 320 -24.89 -17.70 18.69
CA GLU A 320 -25.66 -16.46 18.58
C GLU A 320 -25.02 -15.37 17.74
N TRP A 321 -23.73 -15.47 17.42
CA TRP A 321 -23.04 -14.46 16.60
C TRP A 321 -23.40 -14.61 15.12
N VAL A 322 -23.70 -13.50 14.49
CA VAL A 322 -24.02 -13.44 13.06
C VAL A 322 -22.77 -13.59 12.19
N LEU A 323 -21.65 -13.07 12.64
CA LEU A 323 -20.37 -13.13 11.93
C LEU A 323 -19.23 -13.39 12.90
N PHE A 324 -18.24 -14.18 12.48
CA PHE A 324 -16.93 -14.28 13.09
C PHE A 324 -15.89 -14.54 12.01
N ALA A 325 -14.87 -13.69 11.95
CA ALA A 325 -13.88 -13.66 10.89
C ALA A 325 -12.51 -13.23 11.44
N PRO A 326 -11.40 -13.55 10.78
CA PRO A 326 -10.13 -12.92 11.16
C PRO A 326 -10.25 -11.40 10.96
N ALA A 327 -9.59 -10.62 11.81
CA ALA A 327 -9.17 -9.31 11.40
C ALA A 327 -8.02 -9.52 10.41
N PRO A 328 -8.10 -9.00 9.17
CA PRO A 328 -7.05 -9.28 8.19
C PRO A 328 -5.68 -8.81 8.69
N GLN A 329 -4.61 -9.45 8.23
CA GLN A 329 -3.20 -9.26 8.54
C GLN A 329 -2.65 -10.20 9.64
N ASN A 330 -1.72 -9.73 10.49
CA ASN A 330 -0.93 -10.62 11.33
C ASN A 330 -1.42 -10.72 12.77
N GLY A 331 -1.35 -11.94 13.32
CA GLY A 331 -1.30 -12.14 14.77
C GLY A 331 0.08 -11.85 15.34
N ILE A 332 0.17 -11.94 16.66
CA ILE A 332 1.40 -11.75 17.44
C ILE A 332 1.67 -12.96 18.34
N THR A 333 2.93 -13.14 18.72
CA THR A 333 3.34 -14.10 19.75
C THR A 333 3.81 -13.34 20.96
N LEU A 334 3.23 -13.62 22.14
CA LEU A 334 3.61 -12.94 23.36
C LEU A 334 5.01 -13.35 23.82
N SER A 335 5.82 -12.37 24.18
CA SER A 335 7.21 -12.55 24.57
C SER A 335 7.37 -13.37 25.85
N LYS A 336 6.42 -13.23 26.79
CA LYS A 336 6.48 -13.85 28.10
C LYS A 336 6.38 -15.38 28.07
N ASP A 337 5.50 -15.95 27.31
CA ASP A 337 5.15 -17.36 27.39
C ASP A 337 4.93 -18.05 26.02
N GLY A 338 5.09 -17.29 24.92
CA GLY A 338 4.88 -17.81 23.58
C GLY A 338 3.41 -18.01 23.19
N THR A 339 2.46 -17.44 23.93
CA THR A 339 1.03 -17.46 23.58
C THR A 339 0.84 -16.80 22.23
N LEU A 340 0.18 -17.52 21.33
CA LEU A 340 -0.21 -16.98 20.03
C LEU A 340 -1.50 -16.18 20.19
N VAL A 341 -1.54 -14.97 19.66
CA VAL A 341 -2.71 -14.08 19.73
C VAL A 341 -3.05 -13.62 18.32
N MET A 342 -4.27 -13.94 17.89
CA MET A 342 -4.79 -13.54 16.57
C MET A 342 -5.95 -12.55 16.75
N PRO A 343 -5.86 -11.33 16.21
CA PRO A 343 -6.98 -10.39 16.17
C PRO A 343 -8.12 -10.93 15.30
N VAL A 344 -9.34 -10.77 15.77
CA VAL A 344 -10.55 -11.22 15.07
C VAL A 344 -11.65 -10.18 15.19
N GLN A 345 -12.60 -10.25 14.27
CA GLN A 345 -13.77 -9.39 14.23
C GLN A 345 -15.04 -10.24 14.19
N GLY A 346 -16.15 -9.64 14.57
CA GLY A 346 -17.42 -10.33 14.51
C GLY A 346 -18.62 -9.39 14.55
N ARG A 347 -19.79 -9.99 14.52
CA ARG A 347 -21.06 -9.32 14.78
C ARG A 347 -21.85 -10.16 15.79
N ASN A 348 -22.38 -9.50 16.80
CA ASN A 348 -23.19 -10.15 17.83
C ASN A 348 -24.59 -10.51 17.31
N ALA A 349 -25.44 -11.07 18.17
CA ALA A 349 -26.81 -11.45 17.86
C ALA A 349 -27.68 -10.30 17.32
N ALA A 350 -27.37 -9.05 17.69
CA ALA A 350 -28.06 -7.86 17.17
C ALA A 350 -27.45 -7.31 15.87
N GLY A 351 -26.44 -8.00 15.31
CA GLY A 351 -25.71 -7.55 14.12
C GLY A 351 -24.70 -6.43 14.40
N ALA A 352 -24.50 -6.02 15.65
CA ALA A 352 -23.55 -4.97 16.01
C ALA A 352 -22.11 -5.49 15.89
N PRO A 353 -21.22 -4.76 15.18
CA PRO A 353 -19.85 -5.18 14.98
C PRO A 353 -19.03 -5.08 16.28
N PHE A 354 -18.09 -6.00 16.45
CA PHE A 354 -17.12 -6.00 17.55
C PHE A 354 -15.77 -6.51 17.09
N SER A 355 -14.73 -6.11 17.80
CA SER A 355 -13.39 -6.69 17.72
C SER A 355 -13.14 -7.56 18.95
N THR A 356 -12.27 -8.55 18.83
CA THR A 356 -11.75 -9.35 19.92
C THR A 356 -10.44 -10.02 19.49
N ILE A 357 -9.95 -10.95 20.29
CA ILE A 357 -8.81 -11.81 19.97
C ILE A 357 -9.20 -13.27 20.11
N MET A 358 -8.48 -14.14 19.44
CA MET A 358 -8.36 -15.54 19.81
C MET A 358 -6.92 -15.87 20.15
N SER A 359 -6.71 -16.78 21.09
CA SER A 359 -5.37 -17.12 21.61
C SER A 359 -5.14 -18.61 21.72
N SER A 360 -3.87 -19.03 21.59
CA SER A 360 -3.45 -20.40 21.78
C SER A 360 -2.20 -20.46 22.67
N LYS A 361 -2.27 -21.24 23.76
CA LYS A 361 -1.16 -21.50 24.67
C LYS A 361 -0.44 -22.84 24.38
N ASN A 362 -0.86 -23.54 23.34
CA ASN A 362 -0.38 -24.89 23.03
C ASN A 362 0.03 -25.06 21.56
N HIS A 363 0.64 -23.99 20.98
CA HIS A 363 1.18 -23.99 19.62
C HIS A 363 0.11 -24.28 18.54
N GLY A 364 -1.06 -23.69 18.69
CA GLY A 364 -2.15 -23.79 17.72
C GLY A 364 -2.94 -25.10 17.74
N ARG A 365 -2.74 -25.97 18.76
CA ARG A 365 -3.55 -27.20 18.89
C ARG A 365 -4.99 -26.92 19.30
N SER A 366 -5.22 -25.89 20.08
CA SER A 366 -6.54 -25.35 20.38
C SER A 366 -6.49 -23.85 20.56
N TRP A 367 -7.61 -23.20 20.34
CA TRP A 367 -7.76 -21.75 20.41
C TRP A 367 -8.92 -21.38 21.33
N LYS A 368 -8.76 -20.30 22.07
CA LYS A 368 -9.81 -19.68 22.89
C LYS A 368 -10.13 -18.32 22.31
N VAL A 369 -11.42 -18.02 22.22
CA VAL A 369 -11.91 -16.71 21.78
C VAL A 369 -12.19 -15.87 23.01
N GLY A 370 -11.68 -14.63 22.99
CA GLY A 370 -11.92 -13.64 24.03
C GLY A 370 -13.32 -13.05 23.99
N ASN A 371 -13.66 -12.26 24.98
CA ASN A 371 -14.91 -11.52 24.97
C ASN A 371 -14.87 -10.39 23.95
N PRO A 372 -16.00 -10.05 23.31
CA PRO A 372 -16.12 -8.87 22.48
C PRO A 372 -15.71 -7.60 23.24
N THR A 373 -15.02 -6.70 22.55
CA THR A 373 -14.78 -5.35 23.10
C THR A 373 -16.12 -4.62 23.24
N GLY A 374 -16.23 -3.75 24.23
CA GLY A 374 -17.44 -2.94 24.44
C GLY A 374 -17.65 -1.84 23.39
N GLU A 375 -16.70 -1.70 22.45
CA GLU A 375 -16.74 -0.70 21.40
C GLU A 375 -17.39 -1.25 20.12
N ILE A 376 -18.15 -0.41 19.41
CA ILE A 376 -18.64 -0.72 18.05
C ILE A 376 -17.46 -0.62 17.10
N SER A 377 -16.84 -1.77 16.84
CA SER A 377 -15.58 -1.87 16.10
C SER A 377 -15.58 -3.08 15.18
N SER A 378 -14.62 -3.14 14.25
CA SER A 378 -14.48 -4.24 13.30
C SER A 378 -13.00 -4.66 13.20
N GLU A 379 -12.38 -4.53 12.03
CA GLU A 379 -10.99 -4.87 11.79
C GLU A 379 -10.07 -4.28 12.86
N CYS A 380 -9.13 -5.06 13.38
CA CYS A 380 -8.24 -4.63 14.44
C CYS A 380 -6.85 -5.24 14.28
N GLN A 381 -5.87 -4.59 14.90
CA GLN A 381 -4.51 -5.07 15.03
C GLN A 381 -4.13 -5.17 16.49
N ALA A 382 -3.36 -6.20 16.83
CA ALA A 382 -2.82 -6.41 18.16
C ALA A 382 -1.33 -6.04 18.22
N VAL A 383 -0.90 -5.49 19.35
CA VAL A 383 0.50 -5.30 19.68
C VAL A 383 0.73 -5.59 21.16
N GLU A 384 1.82 -6.28 21.50
CA GLU A 384 2.25 -6.46 22.88
C GLU A 384 2.93 -5.18 23.37
N LEU A 385 2.50 -4.65 24.50
CA LEU A 385 3.10 -3.50 25.16
C LEU A 385 4.27 -3.95 26.06
N LEU A 386 5.08 -2.98 26.50
CA LEU A 386 6.27 -3.25 27.32
C LEU A 386 5.96 -3.94 28.67
N ASP A 387 4.77 -3.75 29.21
CA ASP A 387 4.29 -4.41 30.41
C ASP A 387 3.69 -5.81 30.18
N GLY A 388 3.72 -6.27 28.92
CA GLY A 388 3.16 -7.55 28.49
C GLY A 388 1.65 -7.56 28.26
N SER A 389 0.98 -6.43 28.43
CA SER A 389 -0.43 -6.29 28.03
C SER A 389 -0.57 -6.24 26.50
N VAL A 390 -1.76 -6.54 25.99
CA VAL A 390 -2.04 -6.50 24.54
C VAL A 390 -2.92 -5.29 24.24
N MET A 391 -2.43 -4.40 23.40
CA MET A 391 -3.22 -3.30 22.85
C MET A 391 -3.90 -3.74 21.54
N LEU A 392 -5.20 -3.51 21.44
CA LEU A 392 -5.96 -3.59 20.19
C LEU A 392 -6.19 -2.18 19.63
N ASN A 393 -5.76 -1.97 18.39
CA ASN A 393 -6.10 -0.80 17.59
C ASN A 393 -7.19 -1.20 16.60
N MET A 394 -8.40 -0.64 16.76
CA MET A 394 -9.61 -1.09 16.10
C MET A 394 -10.16 -0.03 15.15
N ARG A 395 -10.71 -0.48 14.02
CA ARG A 395 -11.53 0.35 13.14
C ARG A 395 -12.86 0.64 13.83
N SER A 396 -13.08 1.90 14.24
CA SER A 396 -14.34 2.31 14.88
C SER A 396 -15.45 2.48 13.85
N SER A 397 -16.64 1.97 14.15
CA SER A 397 -17.86 2.11 13.35
C SER A 397 -18.90 3.02 13.99
N ARG A 398 -18.57 3.70 15.10
CA ARG A 398 -19.49 4.57 15.83
C ARG A 398 -19.89 5.82 15.06
N ASP A 399 -18.94 6.43 14.40
CA ASP A 399 -19.15 7.68 13.68
C ASP A 399 -18.63 7.56 12.25
N LYS A 400 -19.54 7.49 11.29
CA LYS A 400 -19.20 7.42 9.86
C LYS A 400 -18.66 8.73 9.30
N ALA A 401 -18.94 9.86 9.96
CA ALA A 401 -18.46 11.17 9.55
C ALA A 401 -17.01 11.42 9.98
N HIS A 402 -16.58 10.77 11.08
CA HIS A 402 -15.23 10.89 11.61
C HIS A 402 -14.62 9.48 11.75
N MET A 403 -13.76 9.10 10.81
CA MET A 403 -13.06 7.81 10.82
C MET A 403 -12.03 7.76 11.95
N HIS A 404 -12.46 7.49 13.17
CA HIS A 404 -11.60 7.33 14.33
C HIS A 404 -11.09 5.90 14.47
N ARG A 405 -9.95 5.76 15.13
CA ARG A 405 -9.49 4.47 15.67
C ARG A 405 -9.90 4.39 17.14
N ALA A 406 -10.47 3.26 17.53
CA ALA A 406 -10.65 2.91 18.94
C ALA A 406 -9.44 2.10 19.42
N VAL A 407 -9.01 2.33 20.65
CA VAL A 407 -7.90 1.60 21.26
C VAL A 407 -8.38 0.98 22.56
N MET A 408 -8.05 -0.30 22.77
CA MET A 408 -8.29 -1.01 24.02
C MET A 408 -7.02 -1.72 24.46
N VAL A 409 -6.71 -1.66 25.73
CA VAL A 409 -5.64 -2.44 26.35
C VAL A 409 -6.26 -3.61 27.08
N LEU A 410 -5.89 -4.82 26.67
CA LEU A 410 -6.31 -6.07 27.30
C LEU A 410 -5.28 -6.49 28.33
N SER A 411 -5.65 -6.65 29.59
CA SER A 411 -4.77 -7.23 30.57
C SER A 411 -4.60 -8.74 30.31
N LEU A 412 -3.49 -9.30 30.79
CA LEU A 412 -3.18 -10.74 30.67
C LEU A 412 -4.23 -11.66 31.29
N ILE A 413 -5.15 -11.13 32.11
CA ILE A 413 -6.26 -11.88 32.70
C ILE A 413 -7.35 -12.17 31.67
N HIS A 414 -7.42 -11.40 30.59
CA HIS A 414 -8.42 -11.54 29.53
C HIS A 414 -7.94 -12.39 28.34
N ILE A 415 -6.68 -12.87 28.38
CA ILE A 415 -6.05 -13.73 27.35
C ILE A 415 -5.90 -15.20 27.90
#